data_ea9028023a31d340cf02ab2cd058cda2
#
_entry.id   ea9028023a31d340cf02ab2cd058cda2
#
_cell.length_a   1.000
_cell.length_b   1.000
_cell.length_c   1.000
_cell.angle_alpha   90.00
_cell.angle_beta   90.00
_cell.angle_gamma   90.00
#
_symmetry.space_group_name_H-M   'P 1'
#
loop_
_entity.id
_entity.type
_entity.pdbx_description
1 polymer ?
#
loop_
_entity_poly.entity_id
_entity_poly.type
_entity_poly.pdbx_seq_one_letter_code
_entity_poly.pdbx_strand_id
1 'polypeptide(L)'
;EKLKEILEVLMINFIFRACSSLVLAPFFLWIVYINNIFFHLTLLLIFVISLYELKFVFIKNKIFYICLFFLLLAFLFSTLNIRGNSNNSFYYFLWIVLVIWLSDMGGYVFGNIFKGPALSEWSPKKTFSGLFGSLILSQCAFFIPSKFGQDFDYTFVIFLFQFFLSAIAIFGDLFFSFIKRKHNIKDYS
;
A
#
# COMPACT_ATOMS: atom_id res chain seq x y z
N GLU A 1 33.81 15.53 -6.78
CA GLU A 1 34.01 14.38 -5.87
C GLU A 1 32.77 14.15 -4.98
N LYS A 2 32.35 15.09 -4.16
CA LYS A 2 31.16 14.96 -3.30
C LYS A 2 29.87 14.55 -4.02
N LEU A 3 29.65 15.03 -5.24
CA LEU A 3 28.44 14.69 -6.01
C LEU A 3 28.46 13.22 -6.46
N LYS A 4 29.63 12.71 -6.80
CA LYS A 4 29.86 11.31 -7.16
C LYS A 4 29.62 10.36 -6.00
N GLU A 5 30.15 10.67 -4.82
CA GLU A 5 29.91 9.91 -3.59
C GLU A 5 28.41 9.87 -3.22
N ILE A 6 27.72 11.00 -3.32
CA ILE A 6 26.28 11.06 -3.04
C ILE A 6 25.50 10.19 -4.03
N LEU A 7 25.84 10.22 -5.31
CA LEU A 7 25.19 9.40 -6.34
C LEU A 7 25.46 7.92 -6.15
N GLU A 8 26.68 7.53 -5.76
CA GLU A 8 27.02 6.14 -5.45
C GLU A 8 26.23 5.63 -4.25
N VAL A 9 26.17 6.38 -3.15
CA VAL A 9 25.36 6.01 -1.97
C VAL A 9 23.87 5.90 -2.31
N LEU A 10 23.33 6.80 -3.12
CA LEU A 10 21.93 6.73 -3.57
C LEU A 10 21.68 5.51 -4.46
N MET A 11 22.58 5.18 -5.37
CA MET A 11 22.46 4.00 -6.22
C MET A 11 22.55 2.71 -5.41
N ILE A 12 23.50 2.61 -4.47
CA ILE A 12 23.64 1.45 -3.59
C ILE A 12 22.37 1.24 -2.77
N ASN A 13 21.85 2.29 -2.15
CA ASN A 13 20.61 2.22 -1.37
C ASN A 13 19.39 1.84 -2.25
N PHE A 14 19.33 2.31 -3.49
CA PHE A 14 18.28 1.92 -4.43
C PHE A 14 18.38 0.43 -4.80
N ILE A 15 19.58 -0.07 -5.10
CA ILE A 15 19.82 -1.47 -5.44
C ILE A 15 19.44 -2.37 -4.26
N PHE A 16 19.86 -2.05 -3.03
CA PHE A 16 19.48 -2.83 -1.85
C PHE A 16 17.96 -2.87 -1.63
N ARG A 17 17.27 -1.75 -1.79
CA ARG A 17 15.81 -1.69 -1.69
C ARG A 17 15.13 -2.49 -2.79
N ALA A 18 15.60 -2.41 -4.02
CA ALA A 18 15.08 -3.19 -5.14
C ALA A 18 15.30 -4.69 -4.94
N CYS A 19 16.48 -5.11 -4.54
CA CYS A 19 16.79 -6.51 -4.25
C CYS A 19 15.97 -7.06 -3.08
N SER A 20 15.83 -6.30 -1.99
CA SER A 20 15.02 -6.73 -0.84
C SER A 20 13.54 -6.86 -1.21
N SER A 21 13.00 -5.94 -1.99
CA SER A 21 11.59 -6.02 -2.43
C SER A 21 11.36 -7.18 -3.40
N LEU A 22 12.30 -7.47 -4.30
CA LEU A 22 12.25 -8.60 -5.22
C LEU A 22 12.24 -9.97 -4.51
N VAL A 23 12.84 -10.07 -3.33
CA VAL A 23 12.83 -11.29 -2.52
C VAL A 23 11.62 -11.35 -1.61
N LEU A 24 11.33 -10.24 -0.91
CA LEU A 24 10.25 -10.21 0.09
C LEU A 24 8.86 -10.31 -0.51
N ALA A 25 8.62 -9.70 -1.69
CA ALA A 25 7.30 -9.72 -2.30
C ALA A 25 6.87 -11.13 -2.76
N PRO A 26 7.68 -11.90 -3.52
CA PRO A 26 7.33 -13.29 -3.86
C PRO A 26 7.20 -14.19 -2.62
N PHE A 27 8.07 -14.00 -1.61
CA PHE A 27 8.02 -14.75 -0.37
C PHE A 27 6.71 -14.49 0.39
N PHE A 28 6.29 -13.25 0.48
CA PHE A 28 5.00 -12.89 1.08
C PHE A 28 3.82 -13.50 0.31
N LEU A 29 3.83 -13.38 -1.03
CA LEU A 29 2.78 -13.97 -1.87
C LEU A 29 2.72 -15.50 -1.73
N TRP A 30 3.87 -16.16 -1.58
CA TRP A 30 3.93 -17.60 -1.34
C TRP A 30 3.32 -17.98 0.02
N ILE A 31 3.59 -17.24 1.08
CA ILE A 31 2.97 -17.42 2.40
C ILE A 31 1.44 -17.24 2.30
N VAL A 32 0.99 -16.21 1.59
CA VAL A 32 -0.44 -15.95 1.37
C VAL A 32 -1.09 -17.08 0.57
N TYR A 33 -0.38 -17.63 -0.42
CA TYR A 33 -0.88 -18.75 -1.24
C TYR A 33 -1.12 -20.00 -0.40
N ILE A 34 -0.16 -20.40 0.43
CA ILE A 34 -0.25 -21.60 1.28
C ILE A 34 -1.41 -21.49 2.28
N ASN A 35 -1.72 -20.29 2.76
CA ASN A 35 -2.81 -20.00 3.71
C ASN A 35 -2.87 -20.99 4.89
N ASN A 36 -1.75 -21.20 5.52
CA ASN A 36 -1.64 -22.04 6.71
C ASN A 36 -1.28 -21.20 7.94
N ILE A 37 -0.85 -21.87 9.01
CA ILE A 37 -0.42 -21.22 10.25
C ILE A 37 0.61 -20.10 10.02
N PHE A 38 1.49 -20.21 9.00
CA PHE A 38 2.50 -19.22 8.70
C PHE A 38 1.90 -17.88 8.22
N PHE A 39 0.82 -17.91 7.45
CA PHE A 39 0.11 -16.71 7.05
C PHE A 39 -0.47 -15.96 8.28
N HIS A 40 -1.12 -16.70 9.17
CA HIS A 40 -1.70 -16.13 10.39
C HIS A 40 -0.62 -15.57 11.33
N LEU A 41 0.51 -16.29 11.49
CA LEU A 41 1.65 -15.83 12.27
C LEU A 41 2.28 -14.58 11.66
N THR A 42 2.42 -14.52 10.34
CA THR A 42 2.95 -13.33 9.64
C THR A 42 2.06 -12.11 9.85
N LEU A 43 0.74 -12.27 9.73
CA LEU A 43 -0.22 -11.18 9.99
C LEU A 43 -0.16 -10.71 11.44
N LEU A 44 -0.07 -11.65 12.39
CA LEU A 44 0.05 -11.33 13.80
C LEU A 44 1.36 -10.58 14.08
N LEU A 45 2.46 -10.99 13.48
CA LEU A 45 3.76 -10.31 13.60
C LEU A 45 3.69 -8.88 13.04
N ILE A 46 3.12 -8.69 11.85
CA ILE A 46 2.90 -7.36 11.27
C ILE A 46 2.05 -6.50 12.19
N PHE A 47 0.99 -7.05 12.77
CA PHE A 47 0.11 -6.36 13.70
C PHE A 47 0.86 -5.90 14.96
N VAL A 48 1.65 -6.78 15.57
CA VAL A 48 2.44 -6.47 16.77
C VAL A 48 3.48 -5.38 16.49
N ILE A 49 4.20 -5.48 15.36
CA ILE A 49 5.19 -4.46 14.96
C ILE A 49 4.49 -3.11 14.75
N SER A 50 3.36 -3.11 14.05
CA SER A 50 2.59 -1.88 13.81
C SER A 50 2.11 -1.23 15.11
N LEU A 51 1.66 -2.03 16.08
CA LEU A 51 1.28 -1.52 17.41
C LEU A 51 2.47 -0.92 18.17
N TYR A 52 3.62 -1.56 18.06
CA TYR A 52 4.85 -1.05 18.69
C TYR A 52 5.24 0.30 18.10
N GLU A 53 5.25 0.45 16.79
CA GLU A 53 5.53 1.71 16.11
C GLU A 53 4.51 2.80 16.47
N LEU A 54 3.22 2.48 16.48
CA LEU A 54 2.16 3.42 16.85
C LEU A 54 2.32 3.94 18.28
N LYS A 55 2.78 3.12 19.21
CA LYS A 55 3.04 3.52 20.58
C LYS A 55 4.07 4.67 20.65
N PHE A 56 5.14 4.58 19.88
CA PHE A 56 6.16 5.64 19.85
C PHE A 56 5.63 6.95 19.27
N VAL A 57 4.78 6.87 18.26
CA VAL A 57 4.26 8.05 17.53
C VAL A 57 3.20 8.79 18.33
N PHE A 58 2.28 8.06 18.97
CA PHE A 58 1.03 8.63 19.48
C PHE A 58 0.83 8.47 20.99
N ILE A 59 1.88 8.16 21.74
CA ILE A 59 1.79 7.96 23.20
C ILE A 59 1.19 9.17 23.94
N LYS A 60 1.36 10.37 23.38
CA LYS A 60 0.83 11.62 23.98
C LYS A 60 -0.67 11.83 23.71
N ASN A 61 -1.25 11.18 22.70
CA ASN A 61 -2.67 11.34 22.35
C ASN A 61 -3.40 10.00 22.42
N LYS A 62 -3.89 9.65 23.61
CA LYS A 62 -4.54 8.36 23.91
C LYS A 62 -5.74 8.07 22.99
N ILE A 63 -6.57 9.08 22.70
CA ILE A 63 -7.76 8.88 21.86
C ILE A 63 -7.35 8.46 20.45
N PHE A 64 -6.36 9.14 19.90
CA PHE A 64 -5.87 8.85 18.56
C PHE A 64 -5.22 7.45 18.48
N TYR A 65 -4.45 7.07 19.51
CA TYR A 65 -3.89 5.74 19.64
C TYR A 65 -4.97 4.65 19.64
N ILE A 66 -6.07 4.86 20.40
CA ILE A 66 -7.20 3.93 20.46
C ILE A 66 -7.89 3.81 19.09
N CYS A 67 -8.12 4.92 18.39
CA CYS A 67 -8.71 4.89 17.05
C CYS A 67 -7.85 4.09 16.05
N LEU A 68 -6.52 4.29 16.06
CA LEU A 68 -5.60 3.56 15.20
C LEU A 68 -5.50 2.08 15.58
N PHE A 69 -5.57 1.75 16.86
CA PHE A 69 -5.64 0.35 17.32
C PHE A 69 -6.86 -0.36 16.73
N PHE A 70 -8.05 0.23 16.81
CA PHE A 70 -9.25 -0.35 16.21
C PHE A 70 -9.16 -0.45 14.69
N LEU A 71 -8.53 0.52 14.02
CA LEU A 71 -8.30 0.49 12.59
C LEU A 71 -7.37 -0.67 12.20
N LEU A 72 -6.30 -0.92 12.95
CA LEU A 72 -5.41 -2.07 12.75
C LEU A 72 -6.12 -3.40 13.01
N LEU A 73 -6.98 -3.49 14.04
CA LEU A 73 -7.80 -4.67 14.27
C LEU A 73 -8.76 -4.93 13.11
N ALA A 74 -9.42 -3.89 12.61
CA ALA A 74 -10.31 -4.00 11.45
C ALA A 74 -9.54 -4.44 10.20
N PHE A 75 -8.33 -3.93 9.99
CA PHE A 75 -7.44 -4.37 8.90
C PHE A 75 -7.10 -5.86 9.01
N LEU A 76 -6.67 -6.31 10.18
CA LEU A 76 -6.33 -7.72 10.43
C LEU A 76 -7.53 -8.63 10.17
N PHE A 77 -8.70 -8.29 10.74
CA PHE A 77 -9.93 -9.06 10.55
C PHE A 77 -10.37 -9.10 9.09
N SER A 78 -10.34 -7.96 8.40
CA SER A 78 -10.69 -7.87 6.97
C SER A 78 -9.75 -8.70 6.11
N THR A 79 -8.45 -8.66 6.37
CA THR A 79 -7.43 -9.42 5.64
C THR A 79 -7.67 -10.93 5.78
N LEU A 80 -7.96 -11.41 6.98
CA LEU A 80 -8.29 -12.82 7.24
C LEU A 80 -9.56 -13.25 6.50
N ASN A 81 -10.60 -12.42 6.52
CA ASN A 81 -11.86 -12.73 5.84
C ASN A 81 -11.72 -12.74 4.31
N ILE A 82 -11.04 -11.73 3.74
CA ILE A 82 -10.83 -11.63 2.28
C ILE A 82 -9.99 -12.80 1.78
N ARG A 83 -8.92 -13.17 2.51
CA ARG A 83 -8.09 -14.30 2.12
C ARG A 83 -8.86 -15.62 2.23
N GLY A 84 -9.70 -15.78 3.27
CA GLY A 84 -10.52 -16.99 3.48
C GLY A 84 -9.76 -18.30 3.25
N ASN A 85 -10.48 -19.40 3.11
CA ASN A 85 -9.90 -20.74 2.94
C ASN A 85 -10.01 -21.30 1.51
N SER A 86 -10.71 -20.61 0.60
CA SER A 86 -10.89 -21.08 -0.76
C SER A 86 -9.77 -20.58 -1.70
N ASN A 87 -9.52 -21.33 -2.78
CA ASN A 87 -8.57 -20.88 -3.81
C ASN A 87 -9.01 -19.57 -4.48
N ASN A 88 -10.31 -19.38 -4.66
CA ASN A 88 -10.84 -18.13 -5.22
C ASN A 88 -10.55 -16.93 -4.32
N SER A 89 -10.57 -17.11 -3.00
CA SER A 89 -10.24 -16.05 -2.05
C SER A 89 -8.80 -15.56 -2.18
N PHE A 90 -7.86 -16.44 -2.53
CA PHE A 90 -6.48 -16.04 -2.83
C PHE A 90 -6.43 -15.07 -4.01
N TYR A 91 -7.16 -15.31 -5.07
CA TYR A 91 -7.17 -14.43 -6.24
C TYR A 91 -7.82 -13.07 -5.95
N TYR A 92 -8.88 -13.03 -5.14
CA TYR A 92 -9.45 -11.77 -4.67
C TYR A 92 -8.46 -10.97 -3.83
N PHE A 93 -7.77 -11.64 -2.91
CA PHE A 93 -6.72 -11.01 -2.11
C PHE A 93 -5.59 -10.46 -2.99
N LEU A 94 -5.07 -11.28 -3.90
CA LEU A 94 -4.03 -10.89 -4.86
C LEU A 94 -4.46 -9.69 -5.71
N TRP A 95 -5.69 -9.71 -6.19
CA TRP A 95 -6.26 -8.62 -6.98
C TRP A 95 -6.26 -7.30 -6.20
N ILE A 96 -6.74 -7.29 -4.95
CA ILE A 96 -6.74 -6.08 -4.10
C ILE A 96 -5.32 -5.56 -3.87
N VAL A 97 -4.38 -6.46 -3.56
CA VAL A 97 -2.96 -6.09 -3.38
C VAL A 97 -2.39 -5.46 -4.65
N LEU A 98 -2.69 -6.02 -5.81
CA LEU A 98 -2.20 -5.50 -7.09
C LEU A 98 -2.84 -4.15 -7.46
N VAL A 99 -4.12 -3.94 -7.18
CA VAL A 99 -4.76 -2.63 -7.35
C VAL A 99 -4.01 -1.55 -6.57
N ILE A 100 -3.68 -1.83 -5.30
CA ILE A 100 -2.95 -0.90 -4.43
C ILE A 100 -1.52 -0.68 -4.95
N TRP A 101 -0.79 -1.73 -5.29
CA TRP A 101 0.58 -1.61 -5.82
C TRP A 101 0.64 -0.83 -7.12
N LEU A 102 -0.27 -1.10 -8.06
CA LEU A 102 -0.35 -0.37 -9.32
C LEU A 102 -0.75 1.09 -9.10
N SER A 103 -1.63 1.36 -8.13
CA SER A 103 -1.96 2.73 -7.73
C SER A 103 -0.72 3.49 -7.24
N ASP A 104 0.07 2.90 -6.35
CA ASP A 104 1.30 3.51 -5.84
C ASP A 104 2.34 3.72 -6.93
N MET A 105 2.55 2.71 -7.78
CA MET A 105 3.46 2.82 -8.94
C MET A 105 3.00 3.91 -9.91
N GLY A 106 1.70 4.00 -10.20
CA GLY A 106 1.12 5.03 -11.04
C GLY A 106 1.37 6.43 -10.48
N GLY A 107 1.14 6.60 -9.19
CA GLY A 107 1.39 7.85 -8.49
C GLY A 107 2.85 8.30 -8.57
N TYR A 108 3.76 7.37 -8.37
CA TYR A 108 5.19 7.64 -8.45
C TYR A 108 5.66 7.96 -9.88
N VAL A 109 5.31 7.12 -10.85
CA VAL A 109 5.77 7.24 -12.24
C VAL A 109 5.21 8.51 -12.88
N PHE A 110 3.90 8.69 -12.84
CA PHE A 110 3.26 9.85 -13.47
C PHE A 110 3.58 11.15 -12.74
N GLY A 111 3.69 11.11 -11.41
CA GLY A 111 4.10 12.26 -10.61
C GLY A 111 5.50 12.75 -10.93
N ASN A 112 6.45 11.85 -11.21
CA ASN A 112 7.83 12.21 -11.58
C ASN A 112 7.97 12.64 -13.04
N ILE A 113 7.24 12.01 -13.97
CA ILE A 113 7.32 12.29 -15.40
C ILE A 113 6.62 13.61 -15.73
N PHE A 114 5.36 13.74 -15.35
CA PHE A 114 4.53 14.89 -15.73
C PHE A 114 4.65 16.04 -14.73
N LYS A 115 5.15 15.79 -13.52
CA LYS A 115 5.25 16.78 -12.45
C LYS A 115 3.89 17.48 -12.25
N GLY A 116 3.86 18.74 -11.88
CA GLY A 116 2.62 19.51 -11.72
C GLY A 116 2.43 20.02 -10.29
N PRO A 117 1.31 20.68 -10.00
CA PRO A 117 1.05 21.24 -8.69
C PRO A 117 0.95 20.14 -7.63
N ALA A 118 1.40 20.47 -6.41
CA ALA A 118 1.30 19.57 -5.27
C ALA A 118 -0.16 19.32 -4.91
N LEU A 119 -0.50 18.09 -4.54
CA LEU A 119 -1.86 17.69 -4.18
C LEU A 119 -2.28 18.29 -2.83
N SER A 120 -1.33 18.48 -1.90
CA SER A 120 -1.57 19.10 -0.61
C SER A 120 -0.30 19.72 -0.03
N GLU A 121 -0.47 20.71 0.86
CA GLU A 121 0.63 21.33 1.60
C GLU A 121 1.35 20.34 2.53
N TRP A 122 0.63 19.35 3.04
CA TRP A 122 1.17 18.31 3.94
C TRP A 122 2.01 17.26 3.23
N SER A 123 1.80 17.09 1.93
CA SER A 123 2.56 16.14 1.10
C SER A 123 2.98 16.79 -0.22
N PRO A 124 3.99 17.68 -0.21
CA PRO A 124 4.40 18.44 -1.39
C PRO A 124 5.02 17.57 -2.49
N LYS A 125 5.41 16.33 -2.17
CA LYS A 125 5.93 15.36 -3.15
C LYS A 125 4.84 14.68 -3.98
N LYS A 126 3.56 14.74 -3.54
CA LYS A 126 2.42 14.19 -4.27
C LYS A 126 1.83 15.25 -5.18
N THR A 127 1.65 14.90 -6.46
CA THR A 127 1.16 15.79 -7.50
C THR A 127 -0.20 15.36 -8.02
N PHE A 128 -0.95 16.28 -8.62
CA PHE A 128 -2.20 15.94 -9.32
C PHE A 128 -1.97 14.97 -10.48
N SER A 129 -0.88 15.11 -11.22
CA SER A 129 -0.51 14.14 -12.26
C SER A 129 -0.31 12.73 -11.69
N GLY A 130 0.31 12.63 -10.51
CA GLY A 130 0.45 11.37 -9.80
C GLY A 130 -0.88 10.78 -9.38
N LEU A 131 -1.85 11.59 -8.91
CA LEU A 131 -3.19 11.13 -8.58
C LEU A 131 -3.88 10.49 -9.79
N PHE A 132 -3.88 11.17 -10.93
CA PHE A 132 -4.45 10.60 -12.17
C PHE A 132 -3.72 9.33 -12.60
N GLY A 133 -2.39 9.31 -12.50
CA GLY A 133 -1.58 8.13 -12.79
C GLY A 133 -1.92 6.93 -11.90
N SER A 134 -2.15 7.16 -10.61
CA SER A 134 -2.62 6.14 -9.67
C SER A 134 -3.95 5.53 -10.09
N LEU A 135 -4.93 6.37 -10.40
CA LEU A 135 -6.28 5.94 -10.80
C LEU A 135 -6.27 5.18 -12.12
N ILE A 136 -5.46 5.59 -13.09
CA ILE A 136 -5.36 4.94 -14.40
C ILE A 136 -4.62 3.61 -14.30
N LEU A 137 -3.44 3.60 -13.67
CA LEU A 137 -2.62 2.40 -13.64
C LEU A 137 -3.23 1.29 -12.79
N SER A 138 -3.97 1.64 -11.74
CA SER A 138 -4.71 0.66 -10.91
C SER A 138 -5.72 -0.16 -11.71
N GLN A 139 -6.27 0.39 -12.82
CA GLN A 139 -7.23 -0.31 -13.67
C GLN A 139 -6.58 -1.48 -14.44
N CYS A 140 -5.26 -1.49 -14.60
CA CYS A 140 -4.55 -2.61 -15.20
C CYS A 140 -4.68 -3.93 -14.41
N ALA A 141 -5.04 -3.87 -13.12
CA ALA A 141 -5.33 -5.05 -12.31
C ALA A 141 -6.59 -5.82 -12.77
N PHE A 142 -7.39 -5.25 -13.65
CA PHE A 142 -8.59 -5.87 -14.22
C PHE A 142 -8.32 -7.24 -14.88
N PHE A 143 -7.12 -7.44 -15.42
CA PHE A 143 -6.77 -8.71 -16.08
C PHE A 143 -6.72 -9.93 -15.16
N ILE A 144 -6.71 -9.77 -13.83
CA ILE A 144 -6.70 -10.89 -12.88
C ILE A 144 -8.06 -11.52 -12.74
N PRO A 145 -9.13 -10.79 -12.36
CA PRO A 145 -10.48 -11.37 -12.31
C PRO A 145 -10.88 -12.00 -13.64
N SER A 146 -10.46 -11.41 -14.77
CA SER A 146 -10.78 -11.90 -16.11
C SER A 146 -10.27 -13.30 -16.43
N LYS A 147 -9.15 -13.70 -15.88
CA LYS A 147 -8.55 -15.03 -16.14
C LYS A 147 -9.13 -16.14 -15.28
N PHE A 148 -9.85 -15.84 -14.22
CA PHE A 148 -10.29 -16.82 -13.24
C PHE A 148 -11.79 -17.13 -13.29
N GLY A 149 -12.42 -16.93 -14.47
CA GLY A 149 -13.75 -17.47 -14.76
C GLY A 149 -14.90 -16.80 -14.02
N GLN A 150 -14.74 -15.56 -13.62
CA GLN A 150 -15.86 -14.75 -13.18
C GLN A 150 -16.62 -14.30 -14.44
N ASP A 151 -17.89 -14.67 -14.55
CA ASP A 151 -18.76 -14.22 -15.63
C ASP A 151 -18.77 -12.70 -15.69
N PHE A 152 -18.38 -12.16 -16.85
CA PHE A 152 -18.06 -10.74 -17.06
C PHE A 152 -19.28 -9.82 -17.17
N ASP A 153 -20.45 -10.22 -16.74
CA ASP A 153 -21.62 -9.35 -16.71
C ASP A 153 -21.43 -8.13 -15.78
N TYR A 154 -20.36 -8.15 -14.94
CA TYR A 154 -20.05 -7.09 -13.98
C TYR A 154 -18.79 -6.29 -14.28
N THR A 155 -18.32 -6.25 -15.51
CA THR A 155 -17.07 -5.56 -15.92
C THR A 155 -17.04 -4.11 -15.41
N PHE A 156 -18.13 -3.37 -15.59
CA PHE A 156 -18.24 -1.98 -15.14
C PHE A 156 -18.14 -1.86 -13.61
N VAL A 157 -18.75 -2.78 -12.87
CA VAL A 157 -18.72 -2.80 -11.41
C VAL A 157 -17.29 -3.05 -10.91
N ILE A 158 -16.53 -3.93 -11.58
CA ILE A 158 -15.14 -4.21 -11.25
C ILE A 158 -14.28 -2.96 -11.45
N PHE A 159 -14.42 -2.25 -12.56
CA PHE A 159 -13.72 -0.99 -12.80
C PHE A 159 -14.04 0.08 -11.75
N LEU A 160 -15.31 0.25 -11.41
CA LEU A 160 -15.74 1.16 -10.34
C LEU A 160 -15.11 0.77 -8.99
N PHE A 161 -15.12 -0.51 -8.66
CA PHE A 161 -14.53 -0.99 -7.40
C PHE A 161 -13.02 -0.72 -7.33
N GLN A 162 -12.27 -0.98 -8.41
CA GLN A 162 -10.85 -0.66 -8.50
C GLN A 162 -10.59 0.84 -8.37
N PHE A 163 -11.41 1.66 -9.00
CA PHE A 163 -11.32 3.11 -8.90
C PHE A 163 -11.50 3.58 -7.46
N PHE A 164 -12.53 3.09 -6.76
CA PHE A 164 -12.78 3.43 -5.37
C PHE A 164 -11.67 2.90 -4.44
N LEU A 165 -11.17 1.69 -4.64
CA LEU A 165 -10.05 1.16 -3.87
C LEU A 165 -8.80 2.04 -4.03
N SER A 166 -8.45 2.39 -5.25
CA SER A 166 -7.31 3.28 -5.53
C SER A 166 -7.51 4.66 -4.90
N ALA A 167 -8.70 5.25 -5.01
CA ALA A 167 -9.03 6.52 -4.38
C ALA A 167 -8.88 6.47 -2.85
N ILE A 168 -9.38 5.41 -2.20
CA ILE A 168 -9.26 5.21 -0.76
C ILE A 168 -7.81 5.06 -0.35
N ALA A 169 -6.98 4.32 -1.11
CA ALA A 169 -5.56 4.15 -0.85
C ALA A 169 -4.82 5.50 -0.89
N ILE A 170 -5.06 6.32 -1.92
CA ILE A 170 -4.49 7.66 -2.04
C ILE A 170 -4.93 8.56 -0.88
N PHE A 171 -6.21 8.52 -0.54
CA PHE A 171 -6.76 9.30 0.57
C PHE A 171 -6.15 8.90 1.91
N GLY A 172 -5.98 7.60 2.15
CA GLY A 172 -5.33 7.05 3.34
C GLY A 172 -3.90 7.57 3.48
N ASP A 173 -3.12 7.56 2.40
CA ASP A 173 -1.74 8.03 2.42
C ASP A 173 -1.63 9.56 2.63
N LEU A 174 -2.55 10.35 2.06
CA LEU A 174 -2.67 11.78 2.35
C LEU A 174 -3.05 12.04 3.80
N PHE A 175 -4.00 11.28 4.34
CA PHE A 175 -4.45 11.38 5.71
C PHE A 175 -3.33 11.08 6.71
N PHE A 176 -2.58 10.00 6.50
CA PHE A 176 -1.41 9.71 7.32
C PHE A 176 -0.30 10.76 7.19
N SER A 177 -0.11 11.33 6.01
CA SER A 177 0.84 12.44 5.80
C SER A 177 0.43 13.68 6.59
N PHE A 178 -0.85 14.03 6.59
CA PHE A 178 -1.42 15.10 7.41
C PHE A 178 -1.18 14.88 8.90
N ILE A 179 -1.47 13.67 9.39
CA ILE A 179 -1.29 13.32 10.80
C ILE A 179 0.18 13.45 11.21
N LYS A 180 1.11 12.91 10.42
CA LYS A 180 2.55 13.02 10.68
C LYS A 180 2.98 14.48 10.82
N ARG A 181 2.56 15.36 9.92
CA ARG A 181 2.89 16.79 9.97
C ARG A 181 2.30 17.49 11.20
N LYS A 182 1.04 17.18 11.53
CA LYS A 182 0.38 17.74 12.72
C LYS A 182 1.10 17.39 14.03
N HIS A 183 1.79 16.26 14.07
CA HIS A 183 2.56 15.80 15.23
C HIS A 183 4.08 16.11 15.13
N ASN A 184 4.50 16.92 14.13
CA ASN A 184 5.92 17.27 13.88
C ASN A 184 6.84 16.05 13.67
N ILE A 185 6.28 14.93 13.18
CA ILE A 185 7.04 13.73 12.89
C ILE A 185 7.41 13.78 11.41
N LYS A 186 8.69 13.98 11.12
CA LYS A 186 9.13 14.11 9.72
C LYS A 186 9.44 12.76 9.08
N ASP A 187 10.20 11.92 9.73
CA ASP A 187 10.58 10.58 9.22
C ASP A 187 11.02 9.69 10.40
N TYR A 188 10.69 8.40 10.33
CA TYR A 188 11.29 7.36 11.14
C TYR A 188 12.41 6.72 10.31
N SER A 189 13.57 7.26 10.37
CA SER A 189 14.83 6.58 10.00
C SER A 189 16.00 7.49 10.38
#